data_b4ad3b7777008c4d5168b61a1447ed4c
#
_entry.id   b4ad3b7777008c4d5168b61a1447ed4c
#
_cell.length_a   1.000
_cell.length_b   1.000
_cell.length_c   1.000
_cell.angle_alpha   90.00
_cell.angle_beta   90.00
_cell.angle_gamma   90.00
#
_symmetry.space_group_name_H-M   'P 1'
#
loop_
_entity.id
_entity.type
_entity.pdbx_description
1 polymer ?
#
loop_
_entity_poly.entity_id
_entity_poly.type
_entity_poly.pdbx_seq_one_letter_code
_entity_poly.pdbx_strand_id
1 'polypeptide(L)'
;MRSSPLRILVVGAGIAGLAVARALRLAGFRPDVTDKAPPGELTDAGLYLPGNAARALRRLDLDGPVRPFGQVIHRQRFLDAAGAPLCAVDLDALWAGVGECRALPRADLHRVLLSGAGGAVRHGAEVCTIELLPASVGVTFVDGTQTEYDLVIGADGPRSSIRALAALGGPPRPAGQVVYRGVVRHGPAVDEWTALLGQRCGFLVVPIGAGRLHCYADEAGTEPPADPKARLRELFGDYGGPVPEVLDALDGVHVTTTDEVELGRWYRGRVLLVGDAAHATAPTLSQGAAMALEDAVVLAESLHAASSVEAALTGYESRRRPRTRWVRDRTRDRNRTRDVPPALRDPLLRGRGDRIFGEHYRLLLGPL
;
A
#
# COMPACT_ATOMS: atom_id res chain seq x y z
N MET A 1 20.71 -10.19 -31.00
CA MET A 1 20.32 -11.49 -30.44
C MET A 1 20.30 -11.32 -28.92
N ARG A 2 19.14 -11.29 -28.26
CA ARG A 2 19.11 -11.35 -26.80
C ARG A 2 19.52 -12.76 -26.39
N SER A 3 20.64 -12.87 -25.69
CA SER A 3 21.02 -14.04 -24.89
C SER A 3 19.85 -14.47 -24.01
N SER A 4 19.87 -15.66 -23.48
CA SER A 4 18.85 -16.28 -22.62
C SER A 4 18.03 -15.27 -21.78
N PRO A 5 16.73 -15.50 -21.55
CA PRO A 5 15.91 -14.59 -20.73
C PRO A 5 16.52 -14.44 -19.34
N LEU A 6 16.52 -13.22 -18.80
CA LEU A 6 17.04 -12.92 -17.46
C LEU A 6 16.40 -13.85 -16.41
N ARG A 7 17.22 -14.44 -15.55
CA ARG A 7 16.79 -15.14 -14.35
C ARG A 7 16.51 -14.10 -13.26
N ILE A 8 15.25 -13.94 -12.89
CA ILE A 8 14.81 -12.91 -11.94
C ILE A 8 14.20 -13.59 -10.71
N LEU A 9 14.64 -13.20 -9.52
CA LEU A 9 14.01 -13.57 -8.26
C LEU A 9 13.22 -12.38 -7.71
N VAL A 10 11.97 -12.62 -7.32
CA VAL A 10 11.14 -11.70 -6.53
C VAL A 10 10.98 -12.29 -5.13
N VAL A 11 11.43 -11.55 -4.11
CA VAL A 11 11.37 -11.95 -2.71
C VAL A 11 10.23 -11.20 -2.02
N GLY A 12 9.21 -11.94 -1.61
CA GLY A 12 7.96 -11.47 -1.03
C GLY A 12 6.77 -11.63 -1.99
N ALA A 13 5.74 -12.35 -1.54
CA ALA A 13 4.49 -12.59 -2.27
C ALA A 13 3.33 -11.71 -1.77
N GLY A 14 3.63 -10.50 -1.29
CA GLY A 14 2.65 -9.46 -1.01
C GLY A 14 2.16 -8.76 -2.28
N ILE A 15 1.39 -7.68 -2.12
CA ILE A 15 0.86 -6.89 -3.26
C ILE A 15 1.97 -6.45 -4.21
N ALA A 16 3.09 -5.93 -3.70
CA ALA A 16 4.21 -5.46 -4.51
C ALA A 16 4.85 -6.60 -5.33
N GLY A 17 5.21 -7.69 -4.67
CA GLY A 17 5.91 -8.80 -5.34
C GLY A 17 5.05 -9.52 -6.37
N LEU A 18 3.78 -9.78 -6.06
CA LEU A 18 2.86 -10.41 -7.01
C LEU A 18 2.55 -9.49 -8.20
N ALA A 19 2.40 -8.18 -7.98
CA ALA A 19 2.22 -7.21 -9.06
C ALA A 19 3.46 -7.13 -9.96
N VAL A 20 4.66 -7.14 -9.38
CA VAL A 20 5.93 -7.19 -10.12
C VAL A 20 6.03 -8.48 -10.93
N ALA A 21 5.74 -9.64 -10.32
CA ALA A 21 5.74 -10.92 -11.03
C ALA A 21 4.78 -10.91 -12.22
N ARG A 22 3.57 -10.37 -12.05
CA ARG A 22 2.59 -10.19 -13.14
C ARG A 22 3.13 -9.28 -14.24
N ALA A 23 3.64 -8.09 -13.89
CA ALA A 23 4.15 -7.13 -14.86
C ALA A 23 5.33 -7.71 -15.67
N LEU A 24 6.25 -8.39 -15.00
CA LEU A 24 7.38 -9.03 -15.65
C LEU A 24 6.94 -10.14 -16.62
N ARG A 25 5.91 -10.92 -16.26
CA ARG A 25 5.36 -11.95 -17.17
C ARG A 25 4.71 -11.33 -18.40
N LEU A 26 3.97 -10.25 -18.25
CA LEU A 26 3.42 -9.51 -19.39
C LEU A 26 4.51 -8.97 -20.31
N ALA A 27 5.66 -8.60 -19.75
CA ALA A 27 6.84 -8.16 -20.50
C ALA A 27 7.70 -9.32 -21.07
N GLY A 28 7.26 -10.59 -20.90
CA GLY A 28 7.93 -11.76 -21.45
C GLY A 28 9.01 -12.40 -20.57
N PHE A 29 9.19 -11.93 -19.34
CA PHE A 29 10.07 -12.55 -18.35
C PHE A 29 9.36 -13.67 -17.59
N ARG A 30 10.13 -14.52 -16.90
CA ARG A 30 9.62 -15.61 -16.06
C ARG A 30 10.29 -15.55 -14.68
N PRO A 31 9.85 -14.66 -13.79
CA PRO A 31 10.45 -14.56 -12.46
C PRO A 31 10.09 -15.75 -11.59
N ASP A 32 11.05 -16.18 -10.76
CA ASP A 32 10.80 -17.00 -9.58
C ASP A 32 10.25 -16.09 -8.48
N VAL A 33 9.26 -16.55 -7.72
CA VAL A 33 8.68 -15.81 -6.59
C VAL A 33 8.82 -16.63 -5.32
N THR A 34 9.37 -16.02 -4.27
CA THR A 34 9.51 -16.64 -2.96
C THR A 34 8.87 -15.81 -1.86
N ASP A 35 8.38 -16.49 -0.82
CA ASP A 35 7.94 -15.85 0.41
C ASP A 35 8.38 -16.68 1.61
N LYS A 36 8.86 -16.02 2.68
CA LYS A 36 9.26 -16.69 3.91
C LYS A 36 8.07 -17.23 4.71
N ALA A 37 6.89 -16.60 4.56
CA ALA A 37 5.69 -17.07 5.20
C ALA A 37 5.15 -18.34 4.53
N PRO A 38 4.56 -19.26 5.30
CA PRO A 38 3.78 -20.35 4.73
C PRO A 38 2.60 -19.81 3.93
N PRO A 39 1.99 -20.59 3.03
CA PRO A 39 0.71 -20.23 2.45
C PRO A 39 -0.29 -20.08 3.60
N GLY A 40 -0.82 -18.89 3.80
CA GLY A 40 -1.53 -18.59 5.01
C GLY A 40 -2.69 -17.65 4.86
N GLU A 41 -3.38 -17.49 5.97
CA GLU A 41 -4.48 -16.55 6.11
C GLU A 41 -3.96 -15.12 6.01
N LEU A 42 -4.58 -14.37 5.13
CA LEU A 42 -4.38 -12.94 5.04
C LEU A 42 -5.19 -12.26 6.14
N THR A 43 -4.65 -11.23 6.75
CA THR A 43 -5.37 -10.42 7.74
C THR A 43 -6.72 -9.98 7.17
N ASP A 44 -7.80 -10.22 7.92
CA ASP A 44 -9.16 -9.75 7.58
C ASP A 44 -9.18 -8.22 7.71
N ALA A 45 -8.93 -7.56 6.62
CA ALA A 45 -8.86 -6.11 6.51
C ALA A 45 -9.36 -5.65 5.14
N GLY A 46 -9.96 -4.48 5.12
CA GLY A 46 -10.28 -3.79 3.87
C GLY A 46 -9.08 -3.03 3.32
N LEU A 47 -9.20 -2.69 2.06
CA LEU A 47 -8.25 -1.88 1.32
C LEU A 47 -9.01 -0.90 0.43
N TYR A 48 -8.57 0.36 0.40
CA TYR A 48 -9.05 1.35 -0.55
C TYR A 48 -8.01 1.56 -1.65
N LEU A 49 -8.46 1.46 -2.89
CA LEU A 49 -7.68 1.66 -4.11
C LEU A 49 -8.13 2.96 -4.78
N PRO A 50 -7.32 4.01 -4.77
CA PRO A 50 -7.62 5.25 -5.50
C PRO A 50 -7.43 5.08 -7.03
N GLY A 51 -7.85 6.08 -7.80
CA GLY A 51 -7.89 6.01 -9.26
C GLY A 51 -6.56 5.69 -9.94
N ASN A 52 -5.43 6.11 -9.37
CA ASN A 52 -4.10 5.72 -9.88
C ASN A 52 -3.79 4.22 -9.71
N ALA A 53 -4.32 3.57 -8.66
CA ALA A 53 -4.24 2.12 -8.51
C ALA A 53 -5.05 1.40 -9.60
N ALA A 54 -6.26 1.88 -9.91
CA ALA A 54 -7.07 1.33 -11.00
C ALA A 54 -6.37 1.47 -12.36
N ARG A 55 -5.69 2.59 -12.62
CA ARG A 55 -4.84 2.76 -13.82
C ARG A 55 -3.71 1.74 -13.86
N ALA A 56 -3.03 1.49 -12.75
CA ALA A 56 -1.97 0.48 -12.70
C ALA A 56 -2.54 -0.94 -12.90
N LEU A 57 -3.68 -1.28 -12.30
CA LEU A 57 -4.35 -2.56 -12.50
C LEU A 57 -4.73 -2.79 -13.97
N ARG A 58 -5.21 -1.77 -14.69
CA ARG A 58 -5.46 -1.87 -16.14
C ARG A 58 -4.19 -2.20 -16.92
N ARG A 59 -3.04 -1.59 -16.57
CA ARG A 59 -1.75 -1.88 -17.20
C ARG A 59 -1.23 -3.28 -16.89
N LEU A 60 -1.73 -3.90 -15.82
CA LEU A 60 -1.44 -5.27 -15.40
C LEU A 60 -2.45 -6.30 -15.94
N ASP A 61 -3.48 -5.88 -16.70
CA ASP A 61 -4.63 -6.69 -17.12
C ASP A 61 -5.38 -7.33 -15.92
N LEU A 62 -5.47 -6.62 -14.81
CA LEU A 62 -6.12 -7.06 -13.57
C LEU A 62 -7.33 -6.21 -13.17
N ASP A 63 -7.65 -5.14 -13.88
CA ASP A 63 -8.81 -4.30 -13.61
C ASP A 63 -10.12 -5.10 -13.73
N GLY A 64 -10.29 -5.87 -14.82
CA GLY A 64 -11.44 -6.76 -15.01
C GLY A 64 -11.59 -7.80 -13.89
N PRO A 65 -10.53 -8.58 -13.57
CA PRO A 65 -10.55 -9.54 -12.46
C PRO A 65 -10.82 -8.94 -11.07
N VAL A 66 -10.49 -7.66 -10.81
CA VAL A 66 -10.77 -7.00 -9.53
C VAL A 66 -12.21 -6.49 -9.42
N ARG A 67 -12.85 -6.11 -10.52
CA ARG A 67 -14.21 -5.51 -10.54
C ARG A 67 -15.29 -6.29 -9.80
N PRO A 68 -15.32 -7.63 -9.80
CA PRO A 68 -16.35 -8.38 -9.06
C PRO A 68 -16.24 -8.23 -7.54
N PHE A 69 -15.12 -7.73 -7.04
CA PHE A 69 -14.86 -7.61 -5.61
C PHE A 69 -15.00 -6.17 -5.13
N GLY A 70 -15.50 -6.03 -3.90
CA GLY A 70 -15.60 -4.73 -3.24
C GLY A 70 -16.72 -3.85 -3.80
N GLN A 71 -16.53 -2.55 -3.59
CA GLN A 71 -17.48 -1.51 -3.98
C GLN A 71 -16.75 -0.31 -4.58
N VAL A 72 -17.36 0.30 -5.60
CA VAL A 72 -16.93 1.61 -6.14
C VAL A 72 -17.20 2.68 -5.11
N ILE A 73 -16.25 3.58 -4.93
CA ILE A 73 -16.36 4.71 -4.01
C ILE A 73 -16.35 6.00 -4.81
N HIS A 74 -17.48 6.68 -4.83
CA HIS A 74 -17.70 7.91 -5.59
C HIS A 74 -17.32 9.17 -4.83
N ARG A 75 -17.32 9.11 -3.48
CA ARG A 75 -17.11 10.26 -2.62
C ARG A 75 -16.30 9.92 -1.38
N GLN A 76 -15.45 10.85 -0.96
CA GLN A 76 -14.87 10.87 0.39
C GLN A 76 -15.57 11.94 1.22
N ARG A 77 -16.13 11.55 2.35
CA ARG A 77 -16.85 12.42 3.26
C ARG A 77 -16.05 12.60 4.54
N PHE A 78 -15.89 13.84 4.94
CA PHE A 78 -15.18 14.20 6.15
C PHE A 78 -16.16 14.87 7.13
N LEU A 79 -16.18 14.33 8.35
CA LEU A 79 -17.04 14.80 9.45
C LEU A 79 -16.16 15.25 10.61
N ASP A 80 -16.68 16.07 11.49
CA ASP A 80 -16.08 16.30 12.80
C ASP A 80 -16.39 15.13 13.76
N ALA A 81 -15.85 15.16 14.98
CA ALA A 81 -16.04 14.09 15.95
C ALA A 81 -17.53 13.87 16.33
N ALA A 82 -18.36 14.92 16.30
CA ALA A 82 -19.79 14.81 16.56
C ALA A 82 -20.60 14.26 15.38
N GLY A 83 -19.96 14.03 14.23
CA GLY A 83 -20.61 13.56 13.01
C GLY A 83 -21.16 14.67 12.12
N ALA A 84 -20.90 15.95 12.43
CA ALA A 84 -21.33 17.05 11.57
C ALA A 84 -20.42 17.20 10.33
N PRO A 85 -20.97 17.52 9.13
CA PRO A 85 -20.20 17.62 7.91
C PRO A 85 -19.12 18.71 7.95
N LEU A 86 -17.91 18.36 7.48
CA LEU A 86 -16.83 19.31 7.24
C LEU A 86 -16.67 19.58 5.75
N CYS A 87 -16.48 18.55 4.95
CA CYS A 87 -16.39 18.65 3.50
C CYS A 87 -16.56 17.26 2.84
N ALA A 88 -16.66 17.28 1.51
CA ALA A 88 -16.63 16.06 0.71
C ALA A 88 -15.78 16.28 -0.54
N VAL A 89 -15.11 15.21 -0.99
CA VAL A 89 -14.35 15.17 -2.24
C VAL A 89 -15.10 14.28 -3.21
N ASP A 90 -15.45 14.82 -4.37
CA ASP A 90 -16.00 14.08 -5.49
C ASP A 90 -14.84 13.32 -6.17
N LEU A 91 -14.84 12.00 -6.02
CA LEU A 91 -13.77 11.14 -6.54
C LEU A 91 -13.91 10.89 -8.03
N ASP A 92 -15.13 10.89 -8.56
CA ASP A 92 -15.36 10.72 -10.00
C ASP A 92 -14.80 11.90 -10.77
N ALA A 93 -15.04 13.13 -10.25
CA ALA A 93 -14.46 14.34 -10.81
C ALA A 93 -12.94 14.41 -10.62
N LEU A 94 -12.44 14.08 -9.41
CA LEU A 94 -11.01 14.14 -9.09
C LEU A 94 -10.19 13.17 -9.95
N TRP A 95 -10.65 11.94 -10.14
CA TRP A 95 -9.94 10.90 -10.87
C TRP A 95 -10.44 10.72 -12.31
N ALA A 96 -11.17 11.69 -12.86
CA ALA A 96 -11.66 11.65 -14.23
C ALA A 96 -10.52 11.39 -15.23
N GLY A 97 -10.71 10.40 -16.10
CA GLY A 97 -9.69 9.97 -17.07
C GLY A 97 -8.51 9.17 -16.49
N VAL A 98 -8.41 9.02 -15.18
CA VAL A 98 -7.36 8.23 -14.51
C VAL A 98 -7.86 6.84 -14.13
N GLY A 99 -8.90 6.74 -13.31
CA GLY A 99 -9.45 5.47 -12.89
C GLY A 99 -10.49 5.58 -11.79
N GLU A 100 -11.26 4.52 -11.64
CA GLU A 100 -12.33 4.37 -10.66
C GLU A 100 -11.74 4.04 -9.27
N CYS A 101 -12.21 4.71 -8.24
CA CYS A 101 -11.83 4.38 -6.86
C CYS A 101 -12.66 3.19 -6.36
N ARG A 102 -12.02 2.28 -5.62
CA ARG A 102 -12.66 1.05 -5.14
C ARG A 102 -12.17 0.67 -3.75
N ALA A 103 -13.06 0.20 -2.90
CA ALA A 103 -12.70 -0.44 -1.65
C ALA A 103 -13.11 -1.91 -1.68
N LEU A 104 -12.23 -2.80 -1.21
CA LEU A 104 -12.42 -4.25 -1.26
C LEU A 104 -11.65 -4.94 -0.13
N PRO A 105 -11.98 -6.20 0.20
CA PRO A 105 -11.15 -7.00 1.10
C PRO A 105 -9.73 -7.16 0.54
N ARG A 106 -8.74 -6.97 1.39
CA ARG A 106 -7.32 -7.14 1.04
C ARG A 106 -7.02 -8.54 0.49
N ALA A 107 -7.69 -9.56 1.04
CA ALA A 107 -7.56 -10.94 0.61
C ALA A 107 -8.02 -11.16 -0.84
N ASP A 108 -9.06 -10.45 -1.28
CA ASP A 108 -9.56 -10.57 -2.66
C ASP A 108 -8.58 -9.96 -3.66
N LEU A 109 -8.01 -8.79 -3.36
CA LEU A 109 -6.94 -8.23 -4.20
C LEU A 109 -5.72 -9.16 -4.27
N HIS A 110 -5.30 -9.72 -3.13
CA HIS A 110 -4.17 -10.64 -3.09
C HIS A 110 -4.43 -11.90 -3.92
N ARG A 111 -5.64 -12.48 -3.83
CA ARG A 111 -6.04 -13.65 -4.62
C ARG A 111 -5.99 -13.37 -6.13
N VAL A 112 -6.49 -12.20 -6.56
CA VAL A 112 -6.42 -11.76 -7.96
C VAL A 112 -4.96 -11.60 -8.41
N LEU A 113 -4.12 -10.97 -7.60
CA LEU A 113 -2.70 -10.81 -7.91
C LEU A 113 -1.96 -12.15 -7.96
N LEU A 114 -2.23 -13.06 -7.03
CA LEU A 114 -1.63 -14.39 -6.98
C LEU A 114 -1.98 -15.21 -8.23
N SER A 115 -3.27 -15.22 -8.61
CA SER A 115 -3.72 -15.85 -9.85
C SER A 115 -3.06 -15.21 -11.08
N GLY A 116 -2.99 -13.87 -11.11
CA GLY A 116 -2.38 -13.10 -12.20
C GLY A 116 -0.88 -13.25 -12.30
N ALA A 117 -0.18 -13.56 -11.20
CA ALA A 117 1.26 -13.80 -11.20
C ALA A 117 1.67 -15.04 -12.01
N GLY A 118 0.75 -16.00 -12.27
CA GLY A 118 0.90 -17.05 -13.29
C GLY A 118 1.98 -18.10 -13.01
N GLY A 119 2.51 -18.19 -11.81
CA GLY A 119 3.52 -19.16 -11.40
C GLY A 119 3.37 -19.54 -9.93
N ALA A 120 3.98 -20.68 -9.56
CA ALA A 120 4.00 -21.10 -8.17
C ALA A 120 4.84 -20.13 -7.34
N VAL A 121 4.33 -19.75 -6.16
CA VAL A 121 5.12 -19.08 -5.13
C VAL A 121 5.79 -20.18 -4.29
N ARG A 122 7.13 -20.10 -4.13
CA ARG A 122 7.86 -20.95 -3.19
C ARG A 122 7.70 -20.37 -1.79
N HIS A 123 6.74 -20.88 -1.05
CA HIS A 123 6.50 -20.52 0.34
C HIS A 123 7.50 -21.16 1.30
N GLY A 124 7.71 -20.56 2.48
CA GLY A 124 8.68 -21.02 3.47
C GLY A 124 10.14 -20.85 3.04
N ALA A 125 10.38 -20.10 1.97
CA ALA A 125 11.70 -19.89 1.39
C ALA A 125 12.25 -18.51 1.78
N GLU A 126 13.01 -18.47 2.85
CA GLU A 126 13.64 -17.26 3.36
C GLU A 126 15.07 -17.12 2.81
N VAL A 127 15.39 -15.94 2.27
CA VAL A 127 16.73 -15.59 1.83
C VAL A 127 17.56 -15.17 3.05
N CYS A 128 18.70 -15.83 3.27
CA CYS A 128 19.60 -15.53 4.38
C CYS A 128 20.91 -14.87 3.95
N THR A 129 21.32 -15.00 2.67
CA THR A 129 22.55 -14.33 2.17
C THR A 129 22.36 -13.86 0.75
N ILE A 130 22.93 -12.69 0.46
CA ILE A 130 23.06 -12.11 -0.89
C ILE A 130 24.52 -11.79 -1.13
N GLU A 131 25.07 -12.31 -2.23
CA GLU A 131 26.40 -12.01 -2.73
C GLU A 131 26.30 -11.24 -4.05
N LEU A 132 26.85 -10.02 -4.06
CA LEU A 132 26.86 -9.19 -5.27
C LEU A 132 28.05 -9.61 -6.15
N LEU A 133 27.75 -10.25 -7.27
CA LEU A 133 28.73 -10.64 -8.28
C LEU A 133 28.77 -9.61 -9.42
N PRO A 134 29.81 -9.59 -10.26
CA PRO A 134 29.94 -8.59 -11.33
C PRO A 134 28.77 -8.56 -12.32
N ALA A 135 28.18 -9.72 -12.65
CA ALA A 135 27.11 -9.85 -13.64
C ALA A 135 25.83 -10.52 -13.12
N SER A 136 25.78 -10.88 -11.82
CA SER A 136 24.69 -11.64 -11.21
C SER A 136 24.61 -11.40 -9.69
N VAL A 137 23.73 -12.13 -9.03
CA VAL A 137 23.55 -12.15 -7.57
C VAL A 137 23.46 -13.58 -7.12
N GLY A 138 24.39 -13.99 -6.24
CA GLY A 138 24.31 -15.23 -5.50
C GLY A 138 23.30 -15.10 -4.35
N VAL A 139 22.36 -16.04 -4.27
CA VAL A 139 21.32 -16.09 -3.24
C VAL A 139 21.40 -17.42 -2.50
N THR A 140 21.51 -17.36 -1.17
CA THR A 140 21.41 -18.54 -0.31
C THR A 140 20.10 -18.44 0.50
N PHE A 141 19.36 -19.54 0.53
CA PHE A 141 18.15 -19.69 1.33
C PHE A 141 18.47 -20.39 2.66
N VAL A 142 17.60 -20.21 3.65
CA VAL A 142 17.75 -20.81 5.00
C VAL A 142 17.84 -22.35 4.95
N ASP A 143 17.21 -22.99 3.97
CA ASP A 143 17.29 -24.44 3.75
C ASP A 143 18.63 -24.91 3.13
N GLY A 144 19.59 -24.01 2.93
CA GLY A 144 20.89 -24.27 2.34
C GLY A 144 20.92 -24.26 0.80
N THR A 145 19.77 -24.11 0.14
CA THR A 145 19.71 -23.99 -1.33
C THR A 145 20.46 -22.73 -1.78
N GLN A 146 21.31 -22.87 -2.79
CA GLN A 146 22.04 -21.76 -3.41
C GLN A 146 21.65 -21.63 -4.88
N THR A 147 21.42 -20.41 -5.32
CA THR A 147 21.02 -20.13 -6.71
C THR A 147 21.55 -18.76 -7.14
N GLU A 148 21.94 -18.66 -8.41
CA GLU A 148 22.40 -17.41 -9.00
C GLU A 148 21.31 -16.80 -9.89
N TYR A 149 21.09 -15.48 -9.77
CA TYR A 149 20.10 -14.71 -10.53
C TYR A 149 20.75 -13.50 -11.22
N ASP A 150 20.19 -13.10 -12.34
CA ASP A 150 20.60 -11.87 -13.05
C ASP A 150 20.05 -10.61 -12.37
N LEU A 151 18.96 -10.74 -11.61
CA LEU A 151 18.30 -9.65 -10.88
C LEU A 151 17.54 -10.22 -9.68
N VAL A 152 17.71 -9.62 -8.51
CA VAL A 152 16.92 -9.89 -7.30
C VAL A 152 16.09 -8.67 -6.95
N ILE A 153 14.78 -8.86 -6.73
CA ILE A 153 13.82 -7.80 -6.41
C ILE A 153 13.27 -8.06 -5.01
N GLY A 154 13.63 -7.22 -4.05
CA GLY A 154 13.10 -7.24 -2.68
C GLY A 154 11.74 -6.54 -2.63
N ALA A 155 10.68 -7.31 -2.38
CA ALA A 155 9.29 -6.89 -2.20
C ALA A 155 8.75 -7.36 -0.84
N ASP A 156 9.63 -7.51 0.14
CA ASP A 156 9.45 -8.17 1.42
C ASP A 156 9.00 -7.22 2.55
N GLY A 157 8.41 -6.09 2.17
CA GLY A 157 7.72 -5.16 3.06
C GLY A 157 8.64 -4.20 3.83
N PRO A 158 8.07 -3.42 4.77
CA PRO A 158 8.81 -2.33 5.42
C PRO A 158 10.00 -2.82 6.24
N ARG A 159 9.95 -4.05 6.78
CA ARG A 159 11.04 -4.69 7.53
C ARG A 159 11.88 -5.61 6.65
N SER A 160 12.17 -5.18 5.44
CA SER A 160 12.87 -5.92 4.39
C SER A 160 14.23 -6.47 4.85
N SER A 161 14.38 -7.79 4.76
CA SER A 161 15.66 -8.47 4.93
C SER A 161 16.57 -8.24 3.72
N ILE A 162 16.00 -8.17 2.51
CA ILE A 162 16.75 -7.89 1.28
C ILE A 162 17.42 -6.51 1.34
N ARG A 163 16.73 -5.50 1.92
CA ARG A 163 17.32 -4.16 2.15
C ARG A 163 18.57 -4.23 3.01
N ALA A 164 18.53 -5.01 4.09
CA ALA A 164 19.65 -5.19 4.99
C ALA A 164 20.80 -5.98 4.35
N LEU A 165 20.49 -7.13 3.73
CA LEU A 165 21.45 -8.02 3.08
C LEU A 165 22.18 -7.33 1.92
N ALA A 166 21.50 -6.49 1.15
CA ALA A 166 22.11 -5.71 0.07
C ALA A 166 22.79 -4.42 0.54
N ALA A 167 22.79 -4.12 1.86
CA ALA A 167 23.29 -2.88 2.43
C ALA A 167 22.73 -1.62 1.74
N LEU A 168 21.41 -1.62 1.47
CA LEU A 168 20.67 -0.51 0.88
C LEU A 168 20.09 0.44 1.94
N GLY A 169 20.04 0.02 3.20
CA GLY A 169 19.58 0.83 4.32
C GLY A 169 19.32 0.00 5.58
N GLY A 170 19.07 0.70 6.68
CA GLY A 170 18.74 0.10 7.98
C GLY A 170 17.26 -0.24 8.14
N PRO A 171 16.83 -0.52 9.39
CA PRO A 171 15.43 -0.77 9.72
C PRO A 171 14.56 0.45 9.41
N PRO A 172 13.25 0.27 9.24
CA PRO A 172 12.32 1.37 9.05
C PRO A 172 12.28 2.27 10.29
N ARG A 173 11.84 3.50 10.12
CA ARG A 173 11.61 4.44 11.24
C ARG A 173 10.13 4.39 11.62
N PRO A 174 9.78 4.44 12.93
CA PRO A 174 8.39 4.60 13.33
C PRO A 174 7.81 5.89 12.74
N ALA A 175 6.62 5.79 12.12
CA ALA A 175 5.91 6.95 11.59
C ALA A 175 5.02 7.66 12.64
N GLY A 176 5.04 7.17 13.88
CA GLY A 176 4.37 7.83 15.01
C GLY A 176 2.86 7.67 15.06
N GLN A 177 2.35 6.59 14.49
CA GLN A 177 0.92 6.25 14.52
C GLN A 177 0.69 4.79 14.92
N VAL A 178 -0.28 4.58 15.79
CA VAL A 178 -0.92 3.30 16.05
C VAL A 178 -2.17 3.21 15.20
N VAL A 179 -2.36 2.11 14.50
CA VAL A 179 -3.45 1.90 13.55
C VAL A 179 -4.25 0.66 13.94
N TYR A 180 -5.55 0.82 13.97
CA TYR A 180 -6.54 -0.21 14.26
C TYR A 180 -7.29 -0.54 12.97
N ARG A 181 -7.46 -1.82 12.67
CA ARG A 181 -8.20 -2.30 11.50
C ARG A 181 -9.14 -3.40 11.91
N GLY A 182 -10.35 -3.36 11.37
CA GLY A 182 -11.34 -4.40 11.54
C GLY A 182 -12.31 -4.45 10.36
N VAL A 183 -13.05 -5.54 10.28
CA VAL A 183 -14.15 -5.71 9.32
C VAL A 183 -15.43 -5.89 10.11
N VAL A 184 -16.44 -5.12 9.75
CA VAL A 184 -17.79 -5.22 10.28
C VAL A 184 -18.65 -5.93 9.23
N ARG A 185 -19.31 -7.02 9.62
CA ARG A 185 -20.14 -7.84 8.74
C ARG A 185 -21.61 -7.44 8.76
N HIS A 186 -22.05 -6.93 9.90
CA HIS A 186 -23.41 -6.46 10.14
C HIS A 186 -23.33 -5.13 10.89
N GLY A 187 -23.35 -4.04 10.18
CA GLY A 187 -23.16 -2.70 10.72
C GLY A 187 -24.13 -1.68 10.14
N PRO A 188 -23.92 -0.39 10.44
CA PRO A 188 -24.74 0.69 9.90
C PRO A 188 -24.68 0.76 8.38
N ALA A 189 -25.68 1.36 7.78
CA ALA A 189 -25.70 1.65 6.35
C ALA A 189 -24.70 2.78 6.05
N VAL A 190 -23.54 2.42 5.51
CA VAL A 190 -22.51 3.34 5.02
C VAL A 190 -22.24 2.99 3.56
N ASP A 191 -22.45 3.94 2.66
CA ASP A 191 -22.31 3.80 1.21
C ASP A 191 -21.11 4.58 0.64
N GLU A 192 -20.53 5.47 1.42
CA GLU A 192 -19.40 6.32 1.07
C GLU A 192 -18.18 6.06 1.96
N TRP A 193 -17.01 6.43 1.49
CA TRP A 193 -15.81 6.53 2.31
C TRP A 193 -16.00 7.67 3.32
N THR A 194 -16.16 7.37 4.60
CA THR A 194 -16.53 8.34 5.65
C THR A 194 -15.46 8.39 6.73
N ALA A 195 -14.83 9.54 6.92
CA ALA A 195 -13.84 9.76 7.98
C ALA A 195 -14.33 10.80 8.99
N LEU A 196 -14.18 10.50 10.27
CA LEU A 196 -14.40 11.40 11.38
C LEU A 196 -13.06 11.89 11.93
N LEU A 197 -12.89 13.21 11.98
CA LEU A 197 -11.63 13.85 12.33
C LEU A 197 -11.63 14.33 13.78
N GLY A 198 -10.88 13.64 14.64
CA GLY A 198 -10.58 14.11 16.00
C GLY A 198 -9.33 14.97 16.06
N GLN A 199 -8.84 15.20 17.27
CA GLN A 199 -7.53 15.80 17.51
C GLN A 199 -6.52 14.67 17.75
N ARG A 200 -5.48 14.56 16.88
CA ARG A 200 -4.46 13.52 16.91
C ARG A 200 -4.94 12.09 16.68
N CYS A 201 -6.21 11.91 16.40
CA CYS A 201 -6.83 10.62 16.09
C CYS A 201 -7.85 10.77 14.95
N GLY A 202 -8.23 9.68 14.33
CA GLY A 202 -9.23 9.65 13.27
C GLY A 202 -9.89 8.30 13.17
N PHE A 203 -11.13 8.29 12.72
CA PHE A 203 -11.93 7.10 12.50
C PHE A 203 -12.46 7.09 11.07
N LEU A 204 -12.29 6.00 10.38
CA LEU A 204 -12.73 5.82 8.99
C LEU A 204 -13.56 4.56 8.88
N VAL A 205 -14.67 4.69 8.16
CA VAL A 205 -15.49 3.56 7.72
C VAL A 205 -15.64 3.62 6.20
N VAL A 206 -15.46 2.48 5.54
CA VAL A 206 -15.63 2.39 4.10
C VAL A 206 -16.28 1.06 3.72
N PRO A 207 -17.32 1.05 2.84
CA PRO A 207 -17.93 -0.17 2.37
C PRO A 207 -16.97 -0.94 1.45
N ILE A 208 -16.82 -2.26 1.71
CA ILE A 208 -15.94 -3.16 0.96
C ILE A 208 -16.69 -4.25 0.20
N GLY A 209 -17.97 -4.02 -0.04
CA GLY A 209 -18.85 -4.93 -0.77
C GLY A 209 -19.47 -6.02 0.10
N ALA A 210 -20.55 -6.64 -0.41
CA ALA A 210 -21.31 -7.69 0.26
C ALA A 210 -21.81 -7.30 1.67
N GLY A 211 -22.25 -6.04 1.86
CA GLY A 211 -22.72 -5.52 3.14
C GLY A 211 -21.67 -5.39 4.23
N ARG A 212 -20.39 -5.57 3.88
CA ARG A 212 -19.26 -5.45 4.82
C ARG A 212 -18.67 -4.05 4.81
N LEU A 213 -18.22 -3.61 5.99
CA LEU A 213 -17.50 -2.36 6.17
C LEU A 213 -16.08 -2.64 6.64
N HIS A 214 -15.12 -1.90 6.11
CA HIS A 214 -13.79 -1.81 6.70
C HIS A 214 -13.75 -0.63 7.66
N CYS A 215 -13.40 -0.91 8.91
CA CYS A 215 -13.09 0.08 9.92
C CYS A 215 -11.58 0.27 9.97
N TYR A 216 -11.16 1.51 9.92
CA TYR A 216 -9.80 1.95 10.17
C TYR A 216 -9.85 3.09 11.18
N ALA A 217 -9.05 2.99 12.22
CA ALA A 217 -8.86 4.06 13.16
C ALA A 217 -7.37 4.25 13.44
N ASP A 218 -7.00 5.43 13.87
CA ASP A 218 -5.63 5.70 14.25
C ASP A 218 -5.52 6.73 15.36
N GLU A 219 -4.42 6.66 16.08
CA GLU A 219 -3.98 7.66 17.04
C GLU A 219 -2.48 7.93 16.90
N ALA A 220 -2.04 9.09 17.41
CA ALA A 220 -0.62 9.37 17.54
C ALA A 220 -0.01 8.49 18.64
N GLY A 221 1.04 7.73 18.32
CA GLY A 221 1.69 6.81 19.23
C GLY A 221 2.70 5.90 18.55
N THR A 222 3.48 5.18 19.35
CA THR A 222 4.51 4.25 18.86
C THR A 222 4.37 2.85 19.41
N GLU A 223 3.44 2.63 20.35
CA GLU A 223 3.23 1.35 21.02
C GLU A 223 1.75 0.95 20.95
N PRO A 224 1.44 -0.30 20.56
CA PRO A 224 0.09 -0.83 20.59
C PRO A 224 -0.44 -0.92 22.03
N PRO A 225 -1.72 -0.63 22.28
CA PRO A 225 -2.32 -0.81 23.60
C PRO A 225 -2.49 -2.30 23.94
N ALA A 226 -2.54 -2.61 25.24
CA ALA A 226 -2.76 -3.97 25.72
C ALA A 226 -4.17 -4.49 25.37
N ASP A 227 -5.18 -3.63 25.43
CA ASP A 227 -6.56 -3.93 25.00
C ASP A 227 -7.00 -2.96 23.89
N PRO A 228 -6.91 -3.39 22.62
CA PRO A 228 -7.28 -2.56 21.48
C PRO A 228 -8.75 -2.17 21.44
N LYS A 229 -9.67 -3.03 21.88
CA LYS A 229 -11.10 -2.72 21.88
C LYS A 229 -11.47 -1.69 22.96
N ALA A 230 -10.92 -1.84 24.15
CA ALA A 230 -11.10 -0.85 25.22
C ALA A 230 -10.54 0.51 24.78
N ARG A 231 -9.34 0.51 24.15
CA ARG A 231 -8.72 1.75 23.68
C ARG A 231 -9.54 2.44 22.58
N LEU A 232 -10.10 1.69 21.64
CA LEU A 232 -11.00 2.25 20.62
C LEU A 232 -12.25 2.91 21.25
N ARG A 233 -12.86 2.27 22.24
CA ARG A 233 -14.00 2.86 22.95
C ARG A 233 -13.63 4.12 23.74
N GLU A 234 -12.45 4.14 24.35
CA GLU A 234 -11.94 5.33 25.03
C GLU A 234 -11.74 6.49 24.07
N LEU A 235 -11.16 6.24 22.88
CA LEU A 235 -10.86 7.29 21.89
C LEU A 235 -12.09 7.78 21.13
N PHE A 236 -13.03 6.89 20.83
CA PHE A 236 -14.09 7.14 19.87
C PHE A 236 -15.51 6.88 20.39
N GLY A 237 -15.66 6.51 21.67
CA GLY A 237 -16.97 6.18 22.24
C GLY A 237 -17.96 7.35 22.22
N ASP A 238 -17.47 8.60 22.29
CA ASP A 238 -18.27 9.82 22.24
C ASP A 238 -18.44 10.39 20.82
N TYR A 239 -17.96 9.65 19.78
CA TYR A 239 -18.11 10.13 18.40
C TYR A 239 -19.53 9.87 17.89
N GLY A 240 -19.99 10.78 17.02
CA GLY A 240 -21.28 10.64 16.33
C GLY A 240 -21.20 9.84 15.03
N GLY A 241 -22.24 10.03 14.19
CA GLY A 241 -22.33 9.35 12.90
C GLY A 241 -22.39 7.82 13.05
N PRO A 242 -21.69 7.05 12.18
CA PRO A 242 -21.73 5.60 12.20
C PRO A 242 -20.83 4.96 13.28
N VAL A 243 -20.04 5.74 14.04
CA VAL A 243 -19.00 5.21 14.92
C VAL A 243 -19.53 4.33 16.04
N PRO A 244 -20.58 4.71 16.80
CA PRO A 244 -21.11 3.88 17.88
C PRO A 244 -21.52 2.47 17.40
N GLU A 245 -22.30 2.41 16.32
CA GLU A 245 -22.78 1.14 15.78
C GLU A 245 -21.62 0.28 15.21
N VAL A 246 -20.60 0.92 14.60
CA VAL A 246 -19.41 0.22 14.11
C VAL A 246 -18.59 -0.33 15.25
N LEU A 247 -18.39 0.41 16.36
CA LEU A 247 -17.64 -0.07 17.51
C LEU A 247 -18.33 -1.26 18.19
N ASP A 248 -19.66 -1.26 18.25
CA ASP A 248 -20.43 -2.37 18.82
C ASP A 248 -20.42 -3.62 17.94
N ALA A 249 -20.39 -3.43 16.62
CA ALA A 249 -20.37 -4.51 15.63
C ALA A 249 -18.97 -5.06 15.30
N LEU A 250 -17.89 -4.51 15.87
CA LEU A 250 -16.53 -4.99 15.64
C LEU A 250 -16.23 -6.30 16.39
N ASP A 251 -16.10 -7.41 15.65
CA ASP A 251 -15.76 -8.71 16.21
C ASP A 251 -14.28 -8.80 16.63
N GLY A 252 -13.39 -8.28 15.81
CA GLY A 252 -11.95 -8.30 16.02
C GLY A 252 -11.27 -7.02 15.56
N VAL A 253 -10.15 -6.69 16.21
CA VAL A 253 -9.33 -5.52 15.88
C VAL A 253 -7.88 -5.95 15.73
N HIS A 254 -7.32 -5.72 14.55
CA HIS A 254 -5.89 -5.89 14.29
C HIS A 254 -5.19 -4.55 14.50
N VAL A 255 -4.17 -4.56 15.37
CA VAL A 255 -3.42 -3.34 15.71
C VAL A 255 -1.99 -3.44 15.21
N THR A 256 -1.53 -2.36 14.61
CA THR A 256 -0.13 -2.24 14.14
C THR A 256 0.38 -0.82 14.39
N THR A 257 1.69 -0.69 14.54
CA THR A 257 2.36 0.60 14.36
C THR A 257 2.67 0.82 12.89
N THR A 258 2.83 2.07 12.51
CA THR A 258 3.21 2.42 11.14
C THR A 258 4.71 2.68 11.06
N ASP A 259 5.28 2.21 9.96
CA ASP A 259 6.69 2.36 9.63
C ASP A 259 6.87 3.27 8.42
N GLU A 260 7.99 3.98 8.37
CA GLU A 260 8.40 4.78 7.23
C GLU A 260 9.80 4.36 6.77
N VAL A 261 9.97 4.23 5.46
CA VAL A 261 11.24 3.91 4.79
C VAL A 261 11.61 5.05 3.85
N GLU A 262 12.79 5.61 4.07
CA GLU A 262 13.39 6.63 3.21
C GLU A 262 14.84 6.24 2.91
N LEU A 263 15.13 5.97 1.63
CA LEU A 263 16.42 5.47 1.17
C LEU A 263 17.09 6.45 0.18
N GLY A 264 18.39 6.57 0.26
CA GLY A 264 19.19 7.32 -0.69
C GLY A 264 19.20 6.67 -2.09
N ARG A 265 19.21 5.33 -2.14
CA ARG A 265 19.13 4.49 -3.35
C ARG A 265 18.20 3.32 -3.12
N TRP A 266 17.53 2.85 -4.18
CA TRP A 266 16.66 1.69 -4.14
C TRP A 266 17.29 0.43 -4.71
N TYR A 267 18.47 0.54 -5.33
CA TYR A 267 19.20 -0.60 -5.86
C TYR A 267 20.69 -0.52 -5.55
N ARG A 268 21.32 -1.69 -5.54
CA ARG A 268 22.77 -1.86 -5.47
C ARG A 268 23.19 -3.07 -6.31
N GLY A 269 24.08 -2.83 -7.29
CA GLY A 269 24.37 -3.85 -8.29
C GLY A 269 23.09 -4.31 -8.98
N ARG A 270 22.80 -5.59 -8.85
CA ARG A 270 21.60 -6.24 -9.42
C ARG A 270 20.55 -6.61 -8.38
N VAL A 271 20.52 -5.91 -7.25
CA VAL A 271 19.49 -6.03 -6.22
C VAL A 271 18.68 -4.74 -6.18
N LEU A 272 17.36 -4.83 -6.34
CA LEU A 272 16.41 -3.72 -6.33
C LEU A 272 15.38 -3.89 -5.22
N LEU A 273 14.90 -2.82 -4.63
CA LEU A 273 13.76 -2.78 -3.71
C LEU A 273 12.55 -2.13 -4.38
N VAL A 274 11.35 -2.64 -4.07
CA VAL A 274 10.07 -2.12 -4.55
C VAL A 274 9.03 -2.07 -3.43
N GLY A 275 7.98 -1.27 -3.59
CA GLY A 275 6.91 -1.15 -2.61
C GLY A 275 7.43 -0.70 -1.24
N ASP A 276 6.83 -1.23 -0.17
CA ASP A 276 7.17 -0.86 1.21
C ASP A 276 8.62 -1.17 1.59
N ALA A 277 9.30 -2.09 0.89
CA ALA A 277 10.73 -2.35 1.10
C ALA A 277 11.58 -1.13 0.72
N ALA A 278 11.14 -0.32 -0.23
CA ALA A 278 11.83 0.87 -0.73
C ALA A 278 11.30 2.20 -0.16
N HIS A 279 9.97 2.30 0.07
CA HIS A 279 9.33 3.61 0.31
C HIS A 279 8.04 3.53 1.15
N ALA A 280 8.00 2.64 2.15
CA ALA A 280 6.88 2.57 3.10
C ALA A 280 6.58 3.95 3.70
N THR A 281 5.30 4.24 3.89
CA THR A 281 4.81 5.46 4.55
C THR A 281 3.53 5.18 5.32
N ALA A 282 3.17 6.06 6.26
CA ALA A 282 1.91 5.93 6.98
C ALA A 282 0.70 5.88 6.01
N PRO A 283 -0.37 5.15 6.35
CA PRO A 283 -1.46 4.86 5.42
C PRO A 283 -2.45 6.03 5.20
N THR A 284 -2.17 7.19 5.72
CA THR A 284 -3.05 8.39 5.74
C THR A 284 -3.62 8.79 4.39
N LEU A 285 -2.89 8.59 3.29
CA LEU A 285 -3.36 8.85 1.93
C LEU A 285 -3.80 7.59 1.17
N SER A 286 -3.81 6.43 1.82
CA SER A 286 -4.18 5.14 1.23
C SER A 286 -3.41 4.80 -0.06
N GLN A 287 -2.14 5.22 -0.16
CA GLN A 287 -1.35 5.10 -1.39
C GLN A 287 -0.39 3.91 -1.43
N GLY A 288 -0.17 3.17 -0.33
CA GLY A 288 0.84 2.10 -0.30
C GLY A 288 0.65 1.05 -1.40
N ALA A 289 -0.55 0.48 -1.51
CA ALA A 289 -0.86 -0.49 -2.56
C ALA A 289 -0.79 0.12 -3.97
N ALA A 290 -1.27 1.35 -4.14
CA ALA A 290 -1.22 2.05 -5.43
C ALA A 290 0.22 2.27 -5.89
N MET A 291 1.11 2.72 -5.00
CA MET A 291 2.53 2.90 -5.32
C MET A 291 3.20 1.57 -5.69
N ALA A 292 2.89 0.48 -4.99
CA ALA A 292 3.41 -0.85 -5.30
C ALA A 292 2.94 -1.37 -6.68
N LEU A 293 1.67 -1.13 -7.04
CA LEU A 293 1.14 -1.47 -8.36
C LEU A 293 1.80 -0.63 -9.47
N GLU A 294 2.00 0.67 -9.23
CA GLU A 294 2.72 1.54 -10.16
C GLU A 294 4.20 1.12 -10.31
N ASP A 295 4.87 0.71 -9.22
CA ASP A 295 6.23 0.18 -9.27
C ASP A 295 6.36 -0.99 -10.24
N ALA A 296 5.42 -1.93 -10.17
CA ALA A 296 5.40 -3.11 -11.02
C ALA A 296 5.34 -2.74 -12.51
N VAL A 297 4.45 -1.82 -12.87
CA VAL A 297 4.30 -1.35 -14.25
C VAL A 297 5.59 -0.69 -14.74
N VAL A 298 6.10 0.28 -13.97
CA VAL A 298 7.26 1.07 -14.38
C VAL A 298 8.54 0.22 -14.44
N LEU A 299 8.70 -0.75 -13.53
CA LEU A 299 9.86 -1.65 -13.54
C LEU A 299 9.87 -2.53 -14.80
N ALA A 300 8.72 -3.13 -15.13
CA ALA A 300 8.61 -3.98 -16.32
C ALA A 300 8.87 -3.18 -17.61
N GLU A 301 8.34 -1.97 -17.72
CA GLU A 301 8.62 -1.06 -18.84
C GLU A 301 10.11 -0.72 -18.92
N SER A 302 10.74 -0.40 -17.79
CA SER A 302 12.16 -0.04 -17.74
C SER A 302 13.05 -1.20 -18.16
N LEU A 303 12.76 -2.43 -17.69
CA LEU A 303 13.49 -3.64 -18.08
C LEU A 303 13.29 -4.01 -19.56
N HIS A 304 12.09 -3.74 -20.11
CA HIS A 304 11.80 -4.01 -21.52
C HIS A 304 12.53 -3.03 -22.45
N ALA A 305 12.60 -1.75 -22.06
CA ALA A 305 13.14 -0.68 -22.90
C ALA A 305 14.68 -0.53 -22.81
N ALA A 306 15.29 -0.92 -21.70
CA ALA A 306 16.71 -0.65 -21.45
C ALA A 306 17.63 -1.66 -22.15
N SER A 307 18.85 -1.21 -22.47
CA SER A 307 19.91 -2.03 -23.04
C SER A 307 20.65 -2.89 -21.99
N SER A 308 20.56 -2.53 -20.71
CA SER A 308 21.18 -3.24 -19.59
C SER A 308 20.30 -3.20 -18.34
N VAL A 309 20.53 -4.15 -17.40
CA VAL A 309 19.85 -4.16 -16.11
C VAL A 309 20.11 -2.86 -15.33
N GLU A 310 21.34 -2.38 -15.31
CA GLU A 310 21.72 -1.14 -14.60
C GLU A 310 20.96 0.09 -15.16
N ALA A 311 20.88 0.22 -16.49
CA ALA A 311 20.11 1.28 -17.11
C ALA A 311 18.61 1.18 -16.79
N ALA A 312 18.06 -0.04 -16.73
CA ALA A 312 16.68 -0.28 -16.34
C ALA A 312 16.41 0.16 -14.89
N LEU A 313 17.30 -0.21 -13.95
CA LEU A 313 17.14 0.13 -12.53
C LEU A 313 17.27 1.64 -12.30
N THR A 314 18.20 2.30 -12.99
CA THR A 314 18.34 3.76 -12.97
C THR A 314 17.08 4.45 -13.50
N GLY A 315 16.56 3.99 -14.63
CA GLY A 315 15.34 4.51 -15.26
C GLY A 315 14.10 4.31 -14.36
N TYR A 316 13.96 3.13 -13.76
CA TYR A 316 12.91 2.83 -12.81
C TYR A 316 12.94 3.80 -11.60
N GLU A 317 14.08 3.90 -10.92
CA GLU A 317 14.21 4.74 -9.74
C GLU A 317 13.95 6.22 -10.06
N SER A 318 14.46 6.72 -11.18
CA SER A 318 14.25 8.12 -11.59
C SER A 318 12.79 8.46 -11.87
N ARG A 319 12.02 7.53 -12.43
CA ARG A 319 10.58 7.70 -12.70
C ARG A 319 9.72 7.59 -11.44
N ARG A 320 10.08 6.66 -10.52
CA ARG A 320 9.24 6.38 -9.36
C ARG A 320 9.49 7.29 -8.17
N ARG A 321 10.74 7.73 -7.96
CA ARG A 321 11.14 8.52 -6.80
C ARG A 321 10.34 9.84 -6.63
N PRO A 322 10.06 10.63 -7.67
CA PRO A 322 9.26 11.84 -7.51
C PRO A 322 7.85 11.57 -6.97
N ARG A 323 7.17 10.51 -7.45
CA ARG A 323 5.80 10.18 -7.04
C ARG A 323 5.74 9.65 -5.61
N THR A 324 6.63 8.71 -5.25
CA THR A 324 6.69 8.15 -3.89
C THR A 324 7.11 9.21 -2.88
N ARG A 325 8.03 10.12 -3.25
CA ARG A 325 8.39 11.28 -2.44
C ARG A 325 7.20 12.21 -2.21
N TRP A 326 6.45 12.52 -3.27
CA TRP A 326 5.22 13.32 -3.16
C TRP A 326 4.24 12.69 -2.15
N VAL A 327 3.95 11.40 -2.29
CA VAL A 327 3.04 10.69 -1.38
C VAL A 327 3.53 10.78 0.07
N ARG A 328 4.81 10.50 0.31
CA ARG A 328 5.41 10.60 1.64
C ARG A 328 5.29 12.00 2.22
N ASP A 329 5.68 13.02 1.45
CA ASP A 329 5.70 14.41 1.91
C ASP A 329 4.25 14.89 2.19
N ARG A 330 3.27 14.57 1.32
CA ARG A 330 1.85 14.88 1.57
C ARG A 330 1.28 14.09 2.77
N THR A 331 1.70 12.85 2.97
CA THR A 331 1.34 12.06 4.17
C THR A 331 1.86 12.73 5.44
N ARG A 332 3.13 13.15 5.47
CA ARG A 332 3.72 13.87 6.59
C ARG A 332 3.01 15.20 6.86
N ASP A 333 2.72 15.98 5.82
CA ASP A 333 1.99 17.24 5.95
C ASP A 333 0.60 17.02 6.55
N ARG A 334 -0.15 16.04 6.04
CA ARG A 334 -1.47 15.70 6.55
C ARG A 334 -1.43 15.23 8.01
N ASN A 335 -0.43 14.45 8.38
CA ASN A 335 -0.26 14.00 9.76
C ASN A 335 0.01 15.17 10.71
N ARG A 336 0.80 16.17 10.30
CA ARG A 336 1.04 17.40 11.09
C ARG A 336 -0.24 18.20 11.31
N THR A 337 -1.17 18.24 10.32
CA THR A 337 -2.43 18.99 10.47
C THR A 337 -3.37 18.39 11.52
N ARG A 338 -3.11 17.16 11.98
CA ARG A 338 -3.89 16.48 13.04
C ARG A 338 -3.68 17.12 14.42
N ASP A 339 -2.56 17.80 14.62
CA ASP A 339 -2.28 18.55 15.85
C ASP A 339 -3.05 19.88 15.92
N VAL A 340 -3.58 20.36 14.81
CA VAL A 340 -4.38 21.60 14.76
C VAL A 340 -5.69 21.38 15.51
N PRO A 341 -6.02 22.23 16.51
CA PRO A 341 -7.26 22.13 17.26
C PRO A 341 -8.49 22.18 16.33
N PRO A 342 -9.53 21.38 16.58
CA PRO A 342 -10.75 21.36 15.77
C PRO A 342 -11.37 22.76 15.57
N ALA A 343 -11.36 23.61 16.59
CA ALA A 343 -11.88 24.99 16.50
C ALA A 343 -11.23 25.85 15.41
N LEU A 344 -9.95 25.56 15.05
CA LEU A 344 -9.24 26.25 13.97
C LEU A 344 -9.31 25.47 12.64
N ARG A 345 -9.24 24.14 12.70
CA ARG A 345 -9.25 23.27 11.53
C ARG A 345 -10.62 23.21 10.83
N ASP A 346 -11.68 23.01 11.61
CA ASP A 346 -13.00 22.67 11.06
C ASP A 346 -13.63 23.79 10.23
N PRO A 347 -13.57 25.09 10.62
CA PRO A 347 -14.01 26.17 9.76
C PRO A 347 -13.26 26.24 8.43
N LEU A 348 -11.95 25.95 8.44
CA LEU A 348 -11.15 25.93 7.22
C LEU A 348 -11.58 24.77 6.29
N LEU A 349 -11.84 23.59 6.85
CA LEU A 349 -12.30 22.44 6.08
C LEU A 349 -13.70 22.64 5.53
N ARG A 350 -14.61 23.26 6.26
CA ARG A 350 -15.95 23.61 5.74
C ARG A 350 -15.89 24.56 4.55
N GLY A 351 -14.89 25.44 4.49
CA GLY A 351 -14.74 26.41 3.40
C GLY A 351 -13.93 25.92 2.21
N ARG A 352 -12.93 25.03 2.40
CA ARG A 352 -11.92 24.68 1.38
C ARG A 352 -11.47 23.23 1.44
N GLY A 353 -12.13 22.36 2.20
CA GLY A 353 -11.65 21.00 2.48
C GLY A 353 -11.54 20.14 1.23
N ASP A 354 -12.48 20.24 0.30
CA ASP A 354 -12.48 19.56 -0.99
C ASP A 354 -11.20 19.86 -1.78
N ARG A 355 -10.83 21.13 -1.88
CA ARG A 355 -9.61 21.56 -2.56
C ARG A 355 -8.35 21.11 -1.83
N ILE A 356 -8.31 21.26 -0.49
CA ILE A 356 -7.16 20.85 0.33
C ILE A 356 -6.91 19.36 0.17
N PHE A 357 -7.94 18.51 0.24
CA PHE A 357 -7.79 17.08 0.11
C PHE A 357 -7.53 16.62 -1.32
N GLY A 358 -8.14 17.26 -2.31
CA GLY A 358 -7.88 16.99 -3.73
C GLY A 358 -6.43 17.29 -4.12
N GLU A 359 -5.84 18.35 -3.58
CA GLU A 359 -4.45 18.75 -3.87
C GLU A 359 -3.42 17.68 -3.45
N HIS A 360 -3.73 16.84 -2.45
CA HIS A 360 -2.85 15.74 -2.06
C HIS A 360 -2.63 14.70 -3.17
N TYR A 361 -3.52 14.62 -4.15
CA TYR A 361 -3.47 13.65 -5.25
C TYR A 361 -2.99 14.24 -6.58
N ARG A 362 -2.76 15.57 -6.65
CA ARG A 362 -2.47 16.28 -7.89
C ARG A 362 -1.40 15.63 -8.77
N LEU A 363 -0.25 15.27 -8.18
CA LEU A 363 0.84 14.62 -8.95
C LEU A 363 0.44 13.22 -9.45
N LEU A 364 -0.48 12.55 -8.76
CA LEU A 364 -0.89 11.18 -9.06
C LEU A 364 -1.90 11.11 -10.22
N LEU A 365 -2.51 12.24 -10.59
CA LEU A 365 -3.38 12.36 -11.75
C LEU A 365 -2.59 12.26 -13.06
N GLY A 366 -1.34 12.72 -13.08
CA GLY A 366 -0.44 12.62 -14.23
C GLY A 366 -0.04 11.18 -14.58
N PRO A 367 0.57 10.95 -15.76
CA PRO A 367 1.02 9.64 -16.20
C PRO A 367 2.04 9.00 -15.25
N LEU A 368 2.27 7.69 -15.43
CA LEU A 368 3.25 6.91 -14.66
C LEU A 368 4.67 7.20 -15.10
#